data_d732488fe6d79c893ec2e10dd45336de
#
_entry.id   d732488fe6d79c893ec2e10dd45336de
#
_cell.length_a   1.000
_cell.length_b   1.000
_cell.length_c   1.000
_cell.angle_alpha   90.00
_cell.angle_beta   90.00
_cell.angle_gamma   90.00
#
_symmetry.space_group_name_H-M   'P 1'
#
loop_
_entity.id
_entity.type
_entity.pdbx_description
1 polymer ?
#
loop_
_entity_poly.entity_id
_entity_poly.type
_entity_poly.pdbx_seq_one_letter_code
_entity_poly.pdbx_strand_id
1 'polypeptide(L)'
;MKLKPKFTLLFLLIVTFGFSQSEEVEVKKLKINNKLDHFAARVVNGEVYFSSNLIRKNGRAISDKFAQNLYGIYKGVLAEDGEIKDPELIQSPEAIRSNITAATYSKDGKYMYFTSNQTVAGKNKLQKKNTYNLLIQRAEYEEGKGWVNFTTLPFCDPDFNFLHPALSPDGTTLYFVSTIKGTKGKSDLYKVSVSNHETYGEVTRLSDTINSSRKEIFPFVSADNKLYFSSDRRGGKGGLDIYSYDLKSTDTEEKPVSLDKPINSFGDDFSFFLNDDLTTGYISSRRLKGEGGDDLYYFSKF
;
A
#
# COMPACT_ATOMS: atom_id res chain seq x y z
N MET A 1 0.55 2.24 86.53
CA MET A 1 0.31 3.02 85.32
C MET A 1 0.97 2.27 84.12
N LYS A 2 0.20 1.51 83.35
CA LYS A 2 0.75 0.69 82.24
C LYS A 2 0.64 1.46 80.94
N LEU A 3 1.76 1.82 80.31
CA LEU A 3 1.81 2.40 78.95
C LEU A 3 1.47 1.30 77.94
N LYS A 4 0.49 1.57 77.03
CA LYS A 4 0.22 0.76 75.85
C LYS A 4 1.08 1.24 74.72
N PRO A 5 1.71 0.34 73.94
CA PRO A 5 2.45 0.75 72.77
C PRO A 5 1.48 1.12 71.62
N LYS A 6 1.69 2.27 71.02
CA LYS A 6 1.03 2.68 69.76
C LYS A 6 1.77 2.05 68.58
N PHE A 7 1.14 1.10 67.91
CA PHE A 7 1.62 0.61 66.62
C PHE A 7 1.23 1.59 65.53
N THR A 8 2.22 2.26 64.94
CA THR A 8 2.04 3.08 63.73
C THR A 8 2.25 2.18 62.51
N LEU A 9 1.15 1.87 61.81
CA LEU A 9 1.20 1.11 60.58
C LEU A 9 1.67 2.02 59.43
N LEU A 10 2.90 1.81 58.95
CA LEU A 10 3.47 2.53 57.82
C LEU A 10 2.97 1.85 56.54
N PHE A 11 2.04 2.49 55.80
CA PHE A 11 1.62 2.04 54.50
C PHE A 11 2.69 2.40 53.46
N LEU A 12 3.44 1.41 52.99
CA LEU A 12 4.38 1.55 51.90
C LEU A 12 3.59 1.54 50.57
N LEU A 13 3.41 2.70 49.94
CA LEU A 13 2.78 2.83 48.63
C LEU A 13 3.83 2.39 47.60
N ILE A 14 3.72 1.15 47.08
CA ILE A 14 4.54 0.67 45.95
C ILE A 14 3.92 1.25 44.68
N VAL A 15 4.50 2.34 44.15
CA VAL A 15 4.19 2.86 42.84
C VAL A 15 4.95 2.01 41.84
N THR A 16 4.28 1.06 41.22
CA THR A 16 4.83 0.35 40.06
C THR A 16 4.79 1.28 38.85
N PHE A 17 5.92 1.85 38.48
CA PHE A 17 6.08 2.45 37.17
C PHE A 17 6.05 1.33 36.14
N GLY A 18 4.93 1.16 35.46
CA GLY A 18 4.86 0.38 34.25
C GLY A 18 5.68 1.12 33.17
N PHE A 19 6.87 0.66 32.91
CA PHE A 19 7.58 1.05 31.68
C PHE A 19 6.78 0.42 30.51
N SER A 20 6.05 1.25 29.77
CA SER A 20 5.63 0.89 28.43
C SER A 20 6.92 0.73 27.63
N GLN A 21 7.31 -0.51 27.34
CA GLN A 21 8.32 -0.74 26.29
C GLN A 21 7.73 -0.17 25.00
N SER A 22 8.30 0.93 24.52
CA SER A 22 8.05 1.37 23.15
C SER A 22 8.58 0.27 22.23
N GLU A 23 7.69 -0.31 21.41
CA GLU A 23 8.11 -1.25 20.38
C GLU A 23 9.23 -0.58 19.56
N GLU A 24 10.41 -1.20 19.56
CA GLU A 24 11.53 -0.72 18.77
C GLU A 24 11.28 -1.13 17.31
N VAL A 25 11.33 -0.16 16.41
CA VAL A 25 11.13 -0.39 14.98
C VAL A 25 12.44 -0.14 14.25
N GLU A 26 12.92 -1.15 13.54
CA GLU A 26 14.06 -1.02 12.63
C GLU A 26 13.59 -0.90 11.19
N VAL A 27 14.23 -0.03 10.39
CA VAL A 27 13.96 0.13 8.95
C VAL A 27 15.27 -0.06 8.17
N LYS A 28 15.29 -1.07 7.31
CA LYS A 28 16.44 -1.49 6.51
C LYS A 28 16.19 -1.21 5.02
N LYS A 29 17.14 -0.54 4.35
CA LYS A 29 17.13 -0.38 2.89
C LYS A 29 17.41 -1.71 2.22
N LEU A 30 16.62 -2.09 1.20
CA LEU A 30 16.82 -3.33 0.46
C LEU A 30 17.93 -3.20 -0.60
N LYS A 31 18.64 -4.30 -0.82
CA LYS A 31 19.73 -4.40 -1.82
C LYS A 31 19.21 -4.35 -3.27
N ILE A 32 17.94 -4.64 -3.50
CA ILE A 32 17.32 -4.56 -4.83
C ILE A 32 17.25 -3.13 -5.37
N ASN A 33 17.26 -2.12 -4.48
CA ASN A 33 17.21 -0.72 -4.86
C ASN A 33 18.38 -0.33 -5.76
N ASN A 34 18.11 0.51 -6.73
CA ASN A 34 19.08 1.05 -7.67
C ASN A 34 18.56 2.40 -8.18
N LYS A 35 19.13 2.97 -9.26
CA LYS A 35 18.73 4.27 -9.81
C LYS A 35 17.31 4.32 -10.42
N LEU A 36 16.56 3.23 -10.37
CA LEU A 36 15.19 3.10 -10.87
C LEU A 36 14.20 3.14 -9.71
N ASP A 37 12.92 3.16 -10.04
CA ASP A 37 11.85 3.13 -9.04
C ASP A 37 11.47 1.70 -8.68
N HIS A 38 11.38 1.42 -7.38
CA HIS A 38 10.89 0.17 -6.80
C HIS A 38 9.92 0.48 -5.68
N PHE A 39 8.65 0.11 -5.81
CA PHE A 39 7.62 0.47 -4.82
C PHE A 39 6.47 -0.52 -4.75
N ALA A 40 5.60 -0.34 -3.76
CA ALA A 40 4.36 -1.08 -3.55
C ALA A 40 4.59 -2.60 -3.39
N ALA A 41 5.54 -2.97 -2.52
CA ALA A 41 5.78 -4.37 -2.17
C ALA A 41 4.60 -4.97 -1.40
N ARG A 42 4.29 -6.25 -1.72
CA ARG A 42 3.26 -7.09 -1.07
C ARG A 42 3.77 -8.52 -0.97
N VAL A 43 3.54 -9.17 0.16
CA VAL A 43 3.89 -10.59 0.34
C VAL A 43 2.65 -11.44 0.09
N VAL A 44 2.81 -12.45 -0.75
CA VAL A 44 1.76 -13.42 -1.09
C VAL A 44 2.40 -14.80 -1.19
N ASN A 45 1.96 -15.75 -0.36
CA ASN A 45 2.45 -17.14 -0.39
C ASN A 45 3.99 -17.29 -0.35
N GLY A 46 4.68 -16.41 0.42
CA GLY A 46 6.15 -16.46 0.54
C GLY A 46 6.92 -15.78 -0.60
N GLU A 47 6.23 -15.21 -1.57
CA GLU A 47 6.82 -14.37 -2.62
C GLU A 47 6.54 -12.90 -2.36
N VAL A 48 7.45 -12.01 -2.77
CA VAL A 48 7.27 -10.55 -2.69
C VAL A 48 6.99 -10.00 -4.07
N TYR A 49 5.82 -9.40 -4.26
CA TYR A 49 5.44 -8.69 -5.48
C TYR A 49 5.67 -7.20 -5.31
N PHE A 50 6.24 -6.54 -6.29
CA PHE A 50 6.50 -5.09 -6.24
C PHE A 50 6.47 -4.46 -7.63
N SER A 51 6.26 -3.16 -7.69
CA SER A 51 6.26 -2.39 -8.92
C SER A 51 7.64 -1.84 -9.23
N SER A 52 8.07 -1.93 -10.49
CA SER A 52 9.33 -1.32 -10.93
C SER A 52 9.29 -0.92 -12.40
N ASN A 53 10.08 0.12 -12.73
CA ASN A 53 10.35 0.52 -14.12
C ASN A 53 11.65 -0.09 -14.68
N LEU A 54 12.09 -1.22 -14.13
CA LEU A 54 13.29 -1.96 -14.55
C LEU A 54 13.14 -2.67 -15.91
N ILE A 55 11.97 -2.60 -16.54
CA ILE A 55 11.66 -3.38 -17.75
C ILE A 55 12.65 -3.08 -18.87
N ARG A 56 13.25 -4.14 -19.42
CA ARG A 56 14.23 -4.08 -20.51
C ARG A 56 13.83 -5.00 -21.66
N LYS A 57 13.98 -4.50 -22.88
CA LYS A 57 13.93 -5.29 -24.11
C LYS A 57 15.25 -5.08 -24.87
N ASN A 58 15.98 -6.16 -25.15
CA ASN A 58 17.31 -6.09 -25.78
C ASN A 58 18.24 -5.08 -25.06
N GLY A 59 18.25 -5.08 -23.72
CA GLY A 59 19.07 -4.20 -22.88
C GLY A 59 18.60 -2.75 -22.78
N ARG A 60 17.55 -2.34 -23.50
CA ARG A 60 17.00 -0.98 -23.48
C ARG A 60 15.72 -0.91 -22.66
N ALA A 61 15.51 0.21 -21.96
CA ALA A 61 14.26 0.46 -21.26
C ALA A 61 13.08 0.47 -22.23
N ILE A 62 11.96 -0.14 -21.84
CA ILE A 62 10.70 0.00 -22.56
C ILE A 62 10.03 1.28 -22.07
N SER A 63 9.70 2.16 -23.02
CA SER A 63 9.08 3.44 -22.72
C SER A 63 7.74 3.58 -23.43
N ASP A 64 6.89 4.43 -22.88
CA ASP A 64 5.65 4.84 -23.53
C ASP A 64 5.88 5.85 -24.67
N LYS A 65 4.81 6.34 -25.29
CA LYS A 65 4.88 7.33 -26.37
C LYS A 65 5.42 8.70 -25.95
N PHE A 66 5.54 8.96 -24.64
CA PHE A 66 6.11 10.19 -24.09
C PHE A 66 7.56 9.99 -23.61
N ALA A 67 8.20 8.88 -23.99
CA ALA A 67 9.54 8.48 -23.57
C ALA A 67 9.69 8.25 -22.04
N GLN A 68 8.59 7.99 -21.35
CA GLN A 68 8.61 7.60 -19.94
C GLN A 68 8.76 6.08 -19.84
N ASN A 69 9.63 5.60 -18.95
CA ASN A 69 9.79 4.18 -18.71
C ASN A 69 8.49 3.56 -18.20
N LEU A 70 8.09 2.44 -18.78
CA LEU A 70 6.93 1.70 -18.33
C LEU A 70 7.23 0.96 -17.03
N TYR A 71 6.22 0.88 -16.19
CA TYR A 71 6.23 0.08 -14.97
C TYR A 71 5.61 -1.29 -15.19
N GLY A 72 6.16 -2.29 -14.55
CA GLY A 72 5.61 -3.63 -14.46
C GLY A 72 5.66 -4.15 -13.04
N ILE A 73 4.99 -5.28 -12.81
CA ILE A 73 5.04 -5.98 -11.52
C ILE A 73 6.08 -7.07 -11.61
N TYR A 74 6.96 -7.09 -10.63
CA TYR A 74 7.98 -8.11 -10.40
C TYR A 74 7.56 -8.98 -9.22
N LYS A 75 8.00 -10.22 -9.21
CA LYS A 75 7.97 -11.09 -8.05
C LYS A 75 9.37 -11.61 -7.74
N GLY A 76 9.65 -11.84 -6.47
CA GLY A 76 10.89 -12.44 -6.01
C GLY A 76 10.67 -13.24 -4.74
N VAL A 77 11.65 -14.05 -4.39
CA VAL A 77 11.59 -14.90 -3.20
C VAL A 77 11.87 -14.05 -1.96
N LEU A 78 10.99 -14.16 -0.95
CA LEU A 78 11.18 -13.53 0.36
C LEU A 78 12.30 -14.26 1.13
N ALA A 79 13.35 -13.54 1.50
CA ALA A 79 14.39 -14.04 2.41
C ALA A 79 14.01 -13.74 3.87
N GLU A 80 14.57 -14.51 4.82
CA GLU A 80 14.33 -14.36 6.26
C GLU A 80 14.63 -12.94 6.80
N ASP A 81 15.63 -12.28 6.21
CA ASP A 81 16.02 -10.90 6.57
C ASP A 81 15.24 -9.81 5.82
N GLY A 82 14.14 -10.18 5.14
CA GLY A 82 13.30 -9.29 4.35
C GLY A 82 13.84 -8.91 2.97
N GLU A 83 15.03 -9.39 2.58
CA GLU A 83 15.55 -9.16 1.23
C GLU A 83 14.72 -9.88 0.16
N ILE A 84 14.66 -9.28 -1.03
CA ILE A 84 13.98 -9.86 -2.20
C ILE A 84 15.03 -10.47 -3.10
N LYS A 85 14.95 -11.78 -3.31
CA LYS A 85 15.89 -12.54 -4.15
C LYS A 85 15.27 -12.88 -5.49
N ASP A 86 16.11 -13.00 -6.51
CA ASP A 86 15.78 -13.47 -7.84
C ASP A 86 14.52 -12.83 -8.45
N PRO A 87 14.46 -11.49 -8.54
CA PRO A 87 13.29 -10.80 -9.03
C PRO A 87 13.06 -11.06 -10.51
N GLU A 88 11.86 -11.51 -10.85
CA GLU A 88 11.41 -11.72 -12.23
C GLU A 88 10.14 -10.93 -12.55
N LEU A 89 10.03 -10.47 -13.79
CA LEU A 89 8.84 -9.80 -14.28
C LEU A 89 7.71 -10.82 -14.46
N ILE A 90 6.52 -10.56 -13.89
CA ILE A 90 5.38 -11.51 -13.96
C ILE A 90 4.75 -11.61 -15.35
N GLN A 91 5.10 -10.72 -16.27
CA GLN A 91 4.65 -10.70 -17.66
C GLN A 91 5.84 -10.65 -18.61
N SER A 92 5.69 -11.26 -19.79
CA SER A 92 6.69 -11.12 -20.83
C SER A 92 6.85 -9.63 -21.23
N PRO A 93 8.09 -9.13 -21.39
CA PRO A 93 8.34 -7.74 -21.82
C PRO A 93 7.61 -7.38 -23.12
N GLU A 94 7.37 -8.36 -24.01
CA GLU A 94 6.65 -8.18 -25.26
C GLU A 94 5.16 -7.90 -25.04
N ALA A 95 4.58 -8.40 -23.95
CA ALA A 95 3.17 -8.20 -23.61
C ALA A 95 2.89 -6.83 -22.98
N ILE A 96 3.91 -6.16 -22.47
CA ILE A 96 3.73 -4.88 -21.78
C ILE A 96 3.48 -3.77 -22.81
N ARG A 97 2.32 -3.13 -22.71
CA ARG A 97 1.88 -2.01 -23.54
C ARG A 97 1.47 -0.78 -22.72
N SER A 98 1.50 -0.90 -21.39
CA SER A 98 1.02 0.12 -20.45
C SER A 98 1.68 -0.05 -19.10
N ASN A 99 1.52 0.95 -18.25
CA ASN A 99 1.90 0.84 -16.86
C ASN A 99 1.00 -0.17 -16.12
N ILE A 100 1.61 -1.02 -15.30
CA ILE A 100 0.95 -1.93 -14.38
C ILE A 100 1.65 -1.77 -13.04
N THR A 101 0.92 -1.29 -12.01
CA THR A 101 1.52 -0.93 -10.72
C THR A 101 0.58 -1.20 -9.56
N ALA A 102 1.12 -1.15 -8.34
CA ALA A 102 0.40 -1.13 -7.09
C ALA A 102 -0.67 -2.22 -7.00
N ALA A 103 -0.25 -3.46 -7.06
CA ALA A 103 -1.15 -4.61 -6.99
C ALA A 103 -1.50 -4.99 -5.55
N THR A 104 -2.71 -5.54 -5.40
CA THR A 104 -3.16 -6.30 -4.24
C THR A 104 -3.70 -7.65 -4.70
N TYR A 105 -3.73 -8.63 -3.81
CA TYR A 105 -4.01 -10.02 -4.15
C TYR A 105 -5.08 -10.59 -3.24
N SER A 106 -5.86 -11.55 -3.74
CA SER A 106 -6.69 -12.40 -2.89
C SER A 106 -5.80 -13.27 -1.99
N LYS A 107 -6.31 -13.66 -0.84
CA LYS A 107 -5.56 -14.45 0.15
C LYS A 107 -5.06 -15.80 -0.40
N ASP A 108 -5.81 -16.38 -1.34
CA ASP A 108 -5.44 -17.63 -2.03
C ASP A 108 -4.47 -17.41 -3.21
N GLY A 109 -4.13 -16.15 -3.52
CA GLY A 109 -3.23 -15.78 -4.61
C GLY A 109 -3.82 -15.93 -6.02
N LYS A 110 -5.12 -16.24 -6.16
CA LYS A 110 -5.75 -16.48 -7.46
C LYS A 110 -6.17 -15.22 -8.20
N TYR A 111 -6.43 -14.15 -7.48
CA TYR A 111 -6.85 -12.88 -8.07
C TYR A 111 -5.87 -11.76 -7.73
N MET A 112 -5.57 -10.95 -8.74
CA MET A 112 -4.76 -9.74 -8.60
C MET A 112 -5.58 -8.54 -9.05
N TYR A 113 -5.64 -7.51 -8.22
CA TYR A 113 -6.16 -6.19 -8.58
C TYR A 113 -4.99 -5.21 -8.68
N PHE A 114 -4.94 -4.41 -9.72
CA PHE A 114 -3.80 -3.52 -9.97
C PHE A 114 -4.20 -2.26 -10.72
N THR A 115 -3.36 -1.25 -10.65
CA THR A 115 -3.51 0.00 -11.38
C THR A 115 -2.93 -0.15 -12.79
N SER A 116 -3.69 0.25 -13.80
CA SER A 116 -3.22 0.26 -15.19
C SER A 116 -3.81 1.43 -15.99
N ASN A 117 -3.10 1.89 -16.99
CA ASN A 117 -3.61 2.84 -17.99
C ASN A 117 -4.03 2.16 -19.30
N GLN A 118 -4.16 0.83 -19.31
CA GLN A 118 -4.57 0.04 -20.46
C GLN A 118 -5.98 -0.54 -20.27
N THR A 119 -6.81 -0.48 -21.31
CA THR A 119 -8.05 -1.25 -21.37
C THR A 119 -7.78 -2.71 -21.79
N VAL A 120 -8.67 -3.66 -21.39
CA VAL A 120 -8.58 -5.10 -21.70
C VAL A 120 -8.32 -5.39 -23.18
N ALA A 121 -8.77 -4.54 -24.09
CA ALA A 121 -8.57 -4.72 -25.54
C ALA A 121 -7.22 -4.18 -26.05
N GLY A 122 -6.32 -3.75 -25.19
CA GLY A 122 -5.06 -3.11 -25.60
C GLY A 122 -5.24 -1.79 -26.35
N LYS A 123 -6.46 -1.34 -26.49
CA LYS A 123 -6.84 -0.08 -27.13
C LYS A 123 -7.41 0.84 -26.07
N ASN A 124 -6.74 1.91 -25.83
CA ASN A 124 -7.25 2.97 -24.96
C ASN A 124 -8.37 3.70 -25.72
N LYS A 125 -9.58 3.10 -25.78
CA LYS A 125 -10.76 3.66 -26.49
C LYS A 125 -11.28 4.96 -25.86
N LEU A 126 -10.78 5.32 -24.68
CA LEU A 126 -11.43 6.28 -23.79
C LEU A 126 -10.71 7.64 -23.74
N GLN A 127 -9.69 7.85 -24.60
CA GLN A 127 -8.99 9.11 -24.63
C GLN A 127 -9.70 10.15 -25.50
N LYS A 128 -10.48 11.00 -24.88
CA LYS A 128 -10.99 12.22 -25.51
C LYS A 128 -9.95 13.36 -25.55
N LYS A 129 -8.89 13.28 -24.77
CA LYS A 129 -7.77 14.26 -24.73
C LYS A 129 -6.50 13.48 -24.37
N ASN A 130 -5.34 13.87 -24.85
CA ASN A 130 -4.01 13.27 -24.66
C ASN A 130 -3.57 12.94 -23.20
N THR A 131 -4.51 12.72 -22.30
CA THR A 131 -4.31 12.32 -20.91
C THR A 131 -4.74 10.87 -20.72
N TYR A 132 -3.89 10.08 -20.09
CA TYR A 132 -4.20 8.69 -19.72
C TYR A 132 -4.66 8.67 -18.28
N ASN A 133 -5.96 8.43 -18.06
CA ASN A 133 -6.43 8.11 -16.71
C ASN A 133 -6.03 6.68 -16.34
N LEU A 134 -5.76 6.48 -15.07
CA LEU A 134 -5.45 5.19 -14.50
C LEU A 134 -6.75 4.50 -14.08
N LEU A 135 -6.86 3.20 -14.37
CA LEU A 135 -8.02 2.40 -14.01
C LEU A 135 -7.56 1.17 -13.21
N ILE A 136 -8.44 0.62 -12.42
CA ILE A 136 -8.19 -0.66 -11.74
C ILE A 136 -8.62 -1.79 -12.64
N GLN A 137 -7.73 -2.75 -12.81
CA GLN A 137 -8.00 -4.02 -13.49
C GLN A 137 -7.88 -5.18 -12.51
N ARG A 138 -8.55 -6.27 -12.83
CA ARG A 138 -8.41 -7.58 -12.20
C ARG A 138 -7.80 -8.55 -13.20
N ALA A 139 -6.96 -9.45 -12.71
CA ALA A 139 -6.50 -10.63 -13.44
C ALA A 139 -6.66 -11.87 -12.59
N GLU A 140 -6.68 -13.03 -13.24
CA GLU A 140 -6.79 -14.35 -12.62
C GLU A 140 -5.50 -15.14 -12.87
N TYR A 141 -5.04 -15.89 -11.88
CA TYR A 141 -3.90 -16.77 -12.02
C TYR A 141 -4.36 -18.16 -12.46
N GLU A 142 -3.85 -18.63 -13.60
CA GLU A 142 -4.02 -20.01 -14.06
C GLU A 142 -2.65 -20.72 -14.05
N GLU A 143 -2.59 -21.87 -13.41
CA GLU A 143 -1.37 -22.68 -13.38
C GLU A 143 -0.89 -23.02 -14.80
N GLY A 144 0.41 -22.85 -15.05
CA GLY A 144 1.01 -23.07 -16.37
C GLY A 144 0.80 -21.94 -17.39
N LYS A 145 -0.11 -21.00 -17.14
CA LYS A 145 -0.34 -19.83 -18.02
C LYS A 145 0.05 -18.51 -17.38
N GLY A 146 0.10 -18.44 -16.04
CA GLY A 146 0.31 -17.20 -15.28
C GLY A 146 -0.94 -16.35 -15.18
N TRP A 147 -0.79 -15.03 -15.19
CA TRP A 147 -1.90 -14.07 -15.09
C TRP A 147 -2.66 -13.93 -16.41
N VAL A 148 -3.97 -14.19 -16.37
CA VAL A 148 -4.89 -14.19 -17.52
C VAL A 148 -6.17 -13.41 -17.18
N ASN A 149 -7.13 -13.33 -18.10
CA ASN A 149 -8.47 -12.76 -17.92
C ASN A 149 -8.46 -11.32 -17.39
N PHE A 150 -7.59 -10.48 -17.92
CA PHE A 150 -7.47 -9.07 -17.56
C PHE A 150 -8.77 -8.32 -17.86
N THR A 151 -9.43 -7.78 -16.81
CA THR A 151 -10.72 -7.09 -16.92
C THR A 151 -10.68 -5.77 -16.14
N THR A 152 -11.08 -4.66 -16.77
CA THR A 152 -11.29 -3.40 -16.07
C THR A 152 -12.51 -3.50 -15.18
N LEU A 153 -12.43 -3.03 -13.93
CA LEU A 153 -13.54 -3.10 -13.00
C LEU A 153 -14.71 -2.24 -13.47
N PRO A 154 -15.96 -2.74 -13.37
CA PRO A 154 -17.12 -2.12 -14.02
C PRO A 154 -17.49 -0.73 -13.47
N PHE A 155 -17.07 -0.40 -12.26
CA PHE A 155 -17.30 0.90 -11.65
C PHE A 155 -16.24 1.97 -12.01
N CYS A 156 -15.19 1.60 -12.72
CA CYS A 156 -14.14 2.53 -13.14
C CYS A 156 -14.63 3.39 -14.32
N ASP A 157 -14.94 4.67 -14.04
CA ASP A 157 -15.25 5.65 -15.07
C ASP A 157 -13.94 6.16 -15.72
N PRO A 158 -13.77 6.02 -17.03
CA PRO A 158 -12.53 6.39 -17.73
C PRO A 158 -12.24 7.89 -17.77
N ASP A 159 -13.17 8.73 -17.41
CA ASP A 159 -12.97 10.18 -17.33
C ASP A 159 -12.23 10.59 -16.02
N PHE A 160 -12.06 9.64 -15.08
CA PHE A 160 -11.42 9.83 -13.79
C PHE A 160 -10.30 8.81 -13.54
N ASN A 161 -9.48 9.06 -12.52
CA ASN A 161 -8.50 8.09 -12.05
C ASN A 161 -9.10 7.16 -11.00
N PHE A 162 -8.79 5.87 -11.12
CA PHE A 162 -9.02 4.82 -10.15
C PHE A 162 -7.70 4.06 -9.99
N LEU A 163 -7.10 4.10 -8.80
CA LEU A 163 -5.73 3.61 -8.62
C LEU A 163 -5.50 3.05 -7.20
N HIS A 164 -4.37 2.39 -7.02
CA HIS A 164 -3.89 1.83 -5.76
C HIS A 164 -4.93 0.96 -5.05
N PRO A 165 -5.41 -0.12 -5.67
CA PRO A 165 -6.36 -1.02 -5.04
C PRO A 165 -5.75 -1.70 -3.81
N ALA A 166 -6.57 -1.93 -2.78
CA ALA A 166 -6.23 -2.67 -1.58
C ALA A 166 -7.41 -3.54 -1.15
N LEU A 167 -7.29 -4.84 -1.31
CA LEU A 167 -8.31 -5.80 -0.89
C LEU A 167 -8.22 -5.99 0.63
N SER A 168 -9.37 -6.03 1.31
CA SER A 168 -9.43 -6.38 2.72
C SER A 168 -8.95 -7.82 2.96
N PRO A 169 -8.44 -8.16 4.17
CA PRO A 169 -7.94 -9.51 4.46
C PRO A 169 -8.95 -10.63 4.25
N ASP A 170 -10.24 -10.34 4.41
CA ASP A 170 -11.35 -11.27 4.16
C ASP A 170 -11.80 -11.33 2.70
N GLY A 171 -11.24 -10.49 1.84
CA GLY A 171 -11.55 -10.42 0.41
C GLY A 171 -12.90 -9.80 0.06
N THR A 172 -13.63 -9.23 1.03
CA THR A 172 -15.01 -8.75 0.83
C THR A 172 -15.12 -7.27 0.52
N THR A 173 -14.06 -6.50 0.71
CA THR A 173 -14.02 -5.05 0.46
C THR A 173 -12.77 -4.68 -0.31
N LEU A 174 -12.93 -3.93 -1.40
CA LEU A 174 -11.83 -3.32 -2.14
C LEU A 174 -11.78 -1.83 -1.82
N TYR A 175 -10.70 -1.39 -1.19
CA TYR A 175 -10.36 0.01 -1.00
C TYR A 175 -9.55 0.50 -2.19
N PHE A 176 -9.70 1.75 -2.56
CA PHE A 176 -8.96 2.31 -3.68
C PHE A 176 -8.95 3.85 -3.61
N VAL A 177 -8.16 4.44 -4.47
CA VAL A 177 -8.03 5.89 -4.63
C VAL A 177 -8.79 6.32 -5.88
N SER A 178 -9.50 7.44 -5.80
CA SER A 178 -10.11 8.02 -6.99
C SER A 178 -10.12 9.56 -6.97
N THR A 179 -10.30 10.12 -8.17
CA THR A 179 -10.50 11.55 -8.44
C THR A 179 -11.89 11.85 -8.99
N ILE A 180 -12.86 10.93 -8.77
CA ILE A 180 -14.24 11.10 -9.25
C ILE A 180 -14.89 12.35 -8.67
N LYS A 181 -15.95 12.80 -9.33
CA LYS A 181 -16.71 14.00 -8.89
C LYS A 181 -17.18 13.83 -7.44
N GLY A 182 -16.90 14.84 -6.60
CA GLY A 182 -17.20 14.80 -5.16
C GLY A 182 -16.00 14.48 -4.28
N THR A 183 -14.84 14.19 -4.87
CA THR A 183 -13.56 14.10 -4.16
C THR A 183 -13.28 15.42 -3.44
N LYS A 184 -12.92 15.35 -2.14
CA LYS A 184 -12.69 16.52 -1.28
C LYS A 184 -11.33 17.15 -1.51
N GLY A 185 -10.30 16.31 -1.71
CA GLY A 185 -8.91 16.69 -1.90
C GLY A 185 -8.46 16.62 -3.35
N LYS A 186 -7.19 16.31 -3.54
CA LYS A 186 -6.60 16.01 -4.86
C LYS A 186 -6.91 14.60 -5.30
N SER A 187 -7.04 13.68 -4.34
CA SER A 187 -7.47 12.30 -4.48
C SER A 187 -7.98 11.81 -3.14
N ASP A 188 -9.03 11.02 -3.12
CA ASP A 188 -9.67 10.50 -1.92
C ASP A 188 -9.70 8.97 -1.92
N LEU A 189 -9.84 8.39 -0.73
CA LEU A 189 -10.06 6.97 -0.53
C LEU A 189 -11.54 6.63 -0.64
N TYR A 190 -11.80 5.56 -1.38
CA TYR A 190 -13.12 4.97 -1.61
C TYR A 190 -13.09 3.50 -1.25
N LYS A 191 -14.25 2.89 -1.12
CA LYS A 191 -14.44 1.45 -0.97
C LYS A 191 -15.61 0.95 -1.78
N VAL A 192 -15.58 -0.33 -2.12
CA VAL A 192 -16.65 -1.07 -2.75
C VAL A 192 -16.68 -2.48 -2.18
N SER A 193 -17.87 -3.05 -1.96
CA SER A 193 -17.99 -4.46 -1.59
C SER A 193 -17.65 -5.35 -2.78
N VAL A 194 -17.03 -6.50 -2.50
CA VAL A 194 -16.64 -7.51 -3.49
C VAL A 194 -17.26 -8.84 -3.12
N SER A 195 -17.89 -9.50 -4.08
CA SER A 195 -18.41 -10.85 -3.94
C SER A 195 -17.85 -11.74 -5.05
N ASN A 196 -17.22 -12.86 -4.64
CA ASN A 196 -16.61 -13.85 -5.55
C ASN A 196 -15.63 -13.25 -6.57
N HIS A 197 -15.00 -12.11 -6.24
CA HIS A 197 -14.11 -11.35 -7.13
C HIS A 197 -14.73 -10.92 -8.48
N GLU A 198 -16.03 -11.02 -8.66
CA GLU A 198 -16.74 -10.73 -9.91
C GLU A 198 -17.84 -9.67 -9.77
N THR A 199 -18.51 -9.64 -8.61
CA THR A 199 -19.61 -8.72 -8.35
C THR A 199 -19.17 -7.62 -7.40
N TYR A 200 -19.50 -6.37 -7.75
CA TYR A 200 -19.12 -5.18 -7.00
C TYR A 200 -20.38 -4.40 -6.62
N GLY A 201 -20.41 -3.93 -5.37
CA GLY A 201 -21.50 -3.11 -4.87
C GLY A 201 -21.39 -1.65 -5.27
N GLU A 202 -21.99 -0.77 -4.46
CA GLU A 202 -21.93 0.68 -4.65
C GLU A 202 -20.58 1.24 -4.18
N VAL A 203 -20.01 2.13 -5.00
CA VAL A 203 -18.79 2.86 -4.63
C VAL A 203 -19.09 3.91 -3.58
N THR A 204 -18.46 3.79 -2.43
CA THR A 204 -18.66 4.68 -1.29
C THR A 204 -17.35 5.41 -0.95
N ARG A 205 -17.40 6.74 -0.85
CA ARG A 205 -16.30 7.55 -0.36
C ARG A 205 -16.12 7.33 1.14
N LEU A 206 -14.89 7.21 1.64
CA LEU A 206 -14.63 7.17 3.08
C LEU A 206 -14.91 8.53 3.74
N SER A 207 -15.03 8.53 5.06
CA SER A 207 -15.41 9.71 5.85
C SER A 207 -14.48 10.92 5.65
N ASP A 208 -14.97 12.09 6.04
CA ASP A 208 -14.19 13.33 6.04
C ASP A 208 -13.11 13.40 7.12
N THR A 209 -13.13 12.50 8.09
CA THR A 209 -12.04 12.30 9.05
C THR A 209 -10.85 11.60 8.40
N ILE A 210 -11.12 10.62 7.51
CA ILE A 210 -10.09 9.89 6.75
C ILE A 210 -9.63 10.72 5.55
N ASN A 211 -10.55 11.21 4.72
CA ASN A 211 -10.24 12.02 3.55
C ASN A 211 -10.07 13.49 3.91
N SER A 212 -8.96 14.08 3.50
CA SER A 212 -8.62 15.48 3.76
C SER A 212 -8.77 16.36 2.51
N SER A 213 -8.38 17.62 2.59
CA SER A 213 -8.25 18.50 1.41
C SER A 213 -6.96 18.26 0.60
N ARG A 214 -6.21 17.24 0.93
CA ARG A 214 -4.93 16.87 0.34
C ARG A 214 -5.06 15.60 -0.48
N LYS A 215 -3.96 14.88 -0.66
CA LYS A 215 -3.96 13.55 -1.29
C LYS A 215 -4.08 12.48 -0.23
N GLU A 216 -4.91 11.51 -0.48
CA GLU A 216 -4.89 10.21 0.17
C GLU A 216 -4.60 9.16 -0.91
N ILE A 217 -3.53 8.38 -0.73
CA ILE A 217 -3.05 7.40 -1.71
C ILE A 217 -2.52 6.14 -1.03
N PHE A 218 -2.34 5.06 -1.82
CA PHE A 218 -1.80 3.77 -1.37
C PHE A 218 -2.46 3.21 -0.11
N PRO A 219 -3.78 2.97 -0.11
CA PRO A 219 -4.42 2.27 0.99
C PRO A 219 -3.87 0.84 1.16
N PHE A 220 -3.91 0.36 2.39
CA PHE A 220 -3.64 -1.02 2.76
C PHE A 220 -4.45 -1.35 4.02
N VAL A 221 -5.04 -2.54 4.10
CA VAL A 221 -5.76 -3.02 5.28
C VAL A 221 -5.00 -4.21 5.86
N SER A 222 -4.58 -4.09 7.11
CA SER A 222 -3.86 -5.14 7.84
C SER A 222 -4.78 -6.22 8.39
N ALA A 223 -4.21 -7.34 8.81
CA ALA A 223 -4.94 -8.49 9.37
C ALA A 223 -5.76 -8.14 10.62
N ASP A 224 -5.35 -7.13 11.40
CA ASP A 224 -6.09 -6.61 12.56
C ASP A 224 -7.17 -5.56 12.21
N ASN A 225 -7.44 -5.35 10.90
CA ASN A 225 -8.41 -4.40 10.35
C ASN A 225 -8.06 -2.91 10.58
N LYS A 226 -6.79 -2.56 10.57
CA LYS A 226 -6.37 -1.17 10.47
C LYS A 226 -6.16 -0.77 9.01
N LEU A 227 -6.68 0.38 8.65
CA LEU A 227 -6.43 1.02 7.36
C LEU A 227 -5.17 1.85 7.47
N TYR A 228 -4.18 1.56 6.63
CA TYR A 228 -3.00 2.39 6.42
C TYR A 228 -3.12 3.08 5.07
N PHE A 229 -2.65 4.31 4.98
CA PHE A 229 -2.61 5.06 3.73
C PHE A 229 -1.57 6.19 3.81
N SER A 230 -1.18 6.72 2.67
CA SER A 230 -0.23 7.82 2.61
C SER A 230 -0.94 9.13 2.28
N SER A 231 -0.53 10.22 2.92
CA SER A 231 -1.13 11.54 2.72
C SER A 231 -0.12 12.66 2.88
N ASP A 232 -0.27 13.72 2.06
CA ASP A 232 0.46 14.99 2.20
C ASP A 232 -0.33 16.02 3.06
N ARG A 233 -1.20 15.50 3.98
CA ARG A 233 -1.95 16.35 4.93
C ARG A 233 -1.02 17.05 5.91
N ARG A 234 -1.47 18.17 6.45
CA ARG A 234 -0.71 18.92 7.46
C ARG A 234 -0.51 18.10 8.73
N GLY A 235 0.64 18.29 9.37
CA GLY A 235 0.98 17.63 10.63
C GLY A 235 1.77 16.32 10.46
N GLY A 236 2.15 15.97 9.23
CA GLY A 236 3.11 14.92 8.95
C GLY A 236 4.57 15.31 9.25
N LYS A 237 5.49 14.43 8.96
CA LYS A 237 6.95 14.60 9.19
C LYS A 237 7.70 14.98 7.91
N GLY A 238 7.15 14.60 6.74
CA GLY A 238 7.77 14.80 5.44
C GLY A 238 6.80 15.35 4.39
N GLY A 239 6.93 14.88 3.17
CA GLY A 239 6.01 15.18 2.08
C GLY A 239 4.77 14.29 2.16
N LEU A 240 4.90 13.04 1.72
CA LEU A 240 3.90 11.99 2.01
C LEU A 240 4.29 11.28 3.31
N ASP A 241 3.34 11.09 4.19
CA ASP A 241 3.50 10.32 5.42
C ASP A 241 2.46 9.20 5.48
N ILE A 242 2.80 8.11 6.15
CA ILE A 242 1.91 6.98 6.38
C ILE A 242 1.08 7.26 7.64
N TYR A 243 -0.24 7.10 7.48
CA TYR A 243 -1.24 7.23 8.54
C TYR A 243 -1.93 5.89 8.76
N SER A 244 -2.38 5.65 9.99
CA SER A 244 -3.22 4.50 10.36
C SER A 244 -4.56 4.97 10.90
N TYR A 245 -5.61 4.16 10.67
CA TYR A 245 -6.97 4.36 11.16
C TYR A 245 -7.59 3.01 11.52
N ASP A 246 -8.23 2.91 12.69
CA ASP A 246 -8.91 1.68 13.11
C ASP A 246 -10.29 1.59 12.45
N LEU A 247 -10.46 0.64 11.52
CA LEU A 247 -11.75 0.42 10.82
C LEU A 247 -12.84 -0.13 11.75
N LYS A 248 -12.50 -0.61 12.95
CA LYS A 248 -13.45 -1.09 13.98
C LYS A 248 -13.90 0.02 14.92
N SER A 249 -13.28 1.20 14.82
CA SER A 249 -13.64 2.34 15.68
C SER A 249 -15.10 2.72 15.47
N THR A 250 -15.79 2.92 16.59
CA THR A 250 -17.16 3.48 16.62
C THR A 250 -17.18 4.99 16.86
N ASP A 251 -16.01 5.59 17.10
CA ASP A 251 -15.87 7.04 17.22
C ASP A 251 -15.83 7.69 15.83
N THR A 252 -16.91 8.38 15.48
CA THR A 252 -17.04 9.07 14.18
C THR A 252 -16.10 10.26 14.02
N GLU A 253 -15.54 10.77 15.11
CA GLU A 253 -14.61 11.90 15.15
C GLU A 253 -13.15 11.45 15.22
N GLU A 254 -12.90 10.13 15.32
CA GLU A 254 -11.54 9.59 15.30
C GLU A 254 -10.80 10.00 14.04
N LYS A 255 -9.57 10.45 14.23
CA LYS A 255 -8.70 10.89 13.14
C LYS A 255 -7.58 9.90 12.90
N PRO A 256 -7.15 9.73 11.64
CA PRO A 256 -5.97 8.95 11.34
C PRO A 256 -4.74 9.48 12.08
N VAL A 257 -3.92 8.56 12.58
CA VAL A 257 -2.69 8.84 13.32
C VAL A 257 -1.49 8.65 12.39
N SER A 258 -0.61 9.68 12.32
CA SER A 258 0.66 9.55 11.59
C SER A 258 1.56 8.55 12.30
N LEU A 259 2.14 7.61 11.57
CA LEU A 259 3.13 6.70 12.13
C LEU A 259 4.40 7.48 12.53
N ASP A 260 5.09 6.96 13.55
CA ASP A 260 6.31 7.58 14.04
C ASP A 260 7.53 7.18 13.21
N LYS A 261 8.66 7.85 13.48
CA LYS A 261 9.97 7.41 13.02
C LYS A 261 10.29 6.04 13.65
N PRO A 262 10.98 5.17 12.89
CA PRO A 262 11.61 5.40 11.61
C PRO A 262 10.73 5.09 10.38
N ILE A 263 9.44 4.74 10.56
CA ILE A 263 8.53 4.46 9.43
C ILE A 263 8.38 5.73 8.58
N ASN A 264 7.86 6.81 9.15
CA ASN A 264 7.84 8.11 8.48
C ASN A 264 9.17 8.84 8.64
N SER A 265 9.67 9.43 7.58
CA SER A 265 10.93 10.17 7.49
C SER A 265 10.68 11.66 7.17
N PHE A 266 11.70 12.39 6.72
CA PHE A 266 11.54 13.73 6.16
C PHE A 266 11.28 13.74 4.64
N GLY A 267 11.36 12.58 3.98
CA GLY A 267 11.02 12.39 2.57
C GLY A 267 9.56 12.03 2.36
N ASP A 268 9.23 11.56 1.15
CA ASP A 268 7.96 10.91 0.88
C ASP A 268 8.03 9.46 1.36
N ASP A 269 7.13 9.08 2.25
CA ASP A 269 6.96 7.69 2.71
C ASP A 269 5.57 7.20 2.29
N PHE A 270 5.51 6.08 1.57
CA PHE A 270 4.25 5.64 0.97
C PHE A 270 4.19 4.12 0.77
N SER A 271 3.02 3.64 0.38
CA SER A 271 2.79 2.22 0.08
C SER A 271 3.22 1.28 1.20
N PHE A 272 2.72 1.54 2.41
CA PHE A 272 2.92 0.70 3.57
C PHE A 272 2.29 -0.68 3.37
N PHE A 273 3.00 -1.71 3.82
CA PHE A 273 2.52 -3.09 3.89
C PHE A 273 3.01 -3.72 5.20
N LEU A 274 2.12 -4.40 5.88
CA LEU A 274 2.38 -5.13 7.12
C LEU A 274 2.02 -6.59 6.90
N ASN A 275 2.93 -7.51 7.20
CA ASN A 275 2.68 -8.95 7.14
C ASN A 275 1.59 -9.35 8.16
N ASP A 276 1.01 -10.53 7.99
CA ASP A 276 -0.03 -11.06 8.87
C ASP A 276 0.47 -11.28 10.32
N ASP A 277 1.79 -11.34 10.53
CA ASP A 277 2.43 -11.38 11.85
C ASP A 277 2.34 -10.06 12.62
N LEU A 278 1.97 -8.96 11.93
CA LEU A 278 1.87 -7.60 12.44
C LEU A 278 3.20 -7.00 12.95
N THR A 279 4.31 -7.67 12.70
CA THR A 279 5.65 -7.29 13.18
C THR A 279 6.60 -6.88 12.07
N THR A 280 6.43 -7.41 10.87
CA THR A 280 7.33 -7.17 9.74
C THR A 280 6.57 -6.63 8.52
N GLY A 281 7.27 -5.92 7.64
CA GLY A 281 6.63 -5.39 6.44
C GLY A 281 7.53 -4.55 5.54
N TYR A 282 6.90 -3.83 4.61
CA TYR A 282 7.59 -3.01 3.62
C TYR A 282 7.02 -1.60 3.56
N ILE A 283 7.88 -0.65 3.27
CA ILE A 283 7.52 0.73 2.91
C ILE A 283 8.26 1.13 1.64
N SER A 284 7.65 2.01 0.87
CA SER A 284 8.32 2.70 -0.22
C SER A 284 8.66 4.12 0.23
N SER A 285 9.85 4.62 -0.10
CA SER A 285 10.28 5.90 0.41
C SER A 285 11.27 6.61 -0.52
N ARG A 286 11.18 7.95 -0.53
CA ARG A 286 12.16 8.87 -1.11
C ARG A 286 13.01 9.54 -0.02
N ARG A 287 13.29 8.82 1.05
CA ARG A 287 14.11 9.34 2.14
C ARG A 287 15.56 9.55 1.73
N LEU A 288 16.24 10.41 2.45
CA LEU A 288 17.68 10.65 2.24
C LEU A 288 18.47 9.34 2.31
N LYS A 289 19.52 9.23 1.47
CA LYS A 289 20.39 8.06 1.33
C LYS A 289 19.72 6.85 0.65
N GLY A 290 18.66 7.07 -0.13
CA GLY A 290 18.15 6.11 -1.11
C GLY A 290 19.11 5.92 -2.29
N GLU A 291 18.77 5.03 -3.21
CA GLU A 291 19.55 4.74 -4.42
C GLU A 291 18.92 5.35 -5.68
N GLY A 292 17.58 5.45 -5.73
CA GLY A 292 16.83 5.86 -6.90
C GLY A 292 15.77 6.92 -6.63
N GLY A 293 14.69 6.84 -7.39
CA GLY A 293 13.50 7.67 -7.18
C GLY A 293 12.69 7.14 -6.03
N ASP A 294 12.07 5.98 -6.21
CA ASP A 294 11.29 5.27 -5.20
C ASP A 294 12.06 4.02 -4.77
N ASP A 295 12.39 3.93 -3.48
CA ASP A 295 13.15 2.82 -2.92
C ASP A 295 12.30 1.98 -1.96
N LEU A 296 12.54 0.68 -1.93
CA LEU A 296 11.93 -0.25 -1.00
C LEU A 296 12.76 -0.40 0.28
N TYR A 297 12.05 -0.40 1.40
CA TYR A 297 12.61 -0.65 2.73
C TYR A 297 11.81 -1.75 3.41
N TYR A 298 12.50 -2.64 4.09
CA TYR A 298 11.92 -3.62 5.01
C TYR A 298 11.94 -3.05 6.42
N PHE A 299 10.91 -3.31 7.19
CA PHE A 299 10.91 -2.98 8.61
C PHE A 299 10.52 -4.17 9.47
N SER A 300 11.02 -4.18 10.70
CA SER A 300 10.65 -5.10 11.76
C SER A 300 10.40 -4.37 13.06
N LYS A 301 9.46 -4.87 13.86
CA LYS A 301 9.14 -4.40 15.21
C LYS A 301 9.59 -5.46 16.20
N PHE A 302 10.16 -5.03 17.32
CA PHE A 302 10.66 -5.90 18.39
C PHE A 302 9.96 -5.63 19.70
#